data_30ab4eca4b1c4a9f82d69ca576d746e7
#
_entry.id   30ab4eca4b1c4a9f82d69ca576d746e7
#
_cell.length_a   1.000
_cell.length_b   1.000
_cell.length_c   1.000
_cell.angle_alpha   90.00
_cell.angle_beta   90.00
_cell.angle_gamma   90.00
#
_symmetry.space_group_name_H-M   'P 1'
#
loop_
_entity.id
_entity.type
_entity.pdbx_description
1 polymer ?
#
loop_
_entity_poly.entity_id
_entity_poly.type
_entity_poly.pdbx_seq_one_letter_code
_entity_poly.pdbx_strand_id
1 'polypeptide(L)'
;MKKMILIAGPCVIESKDLIFKVAEQLKNFNENPNIEFYFKSSFDKANRTSINSFRGPGLEEGLKILQSVKDEFGMKILTDIHESNQANPVSEVADVLQIPAFLCRQTDLLVAAAKTKAKINIKKGQFLNPSDIKYSVKKVLQTRGIEDEGYEAAQRNGVFVAERGASFGYGNLVVDMRSLVIMREFAPVIFDATHSVQMPGAAGGSSGGKSEFVEPLARAAAAVGMDGFFFETHINPCEALCDGPNMLNLTRLKNCVNTLLEIQNIIKENK
;
A
#
# COMPACT_ATOMS: atom_id res chain seq x y z
N MET A 1 -10.70 20.80 1.32
CA MET A 1 -11.05 19.51 0.65
C MET A 1 -10.19 18.39 1.22
N LYS A 2 -10.72 17.18 1.31
CA LYS A 2 -9.93 16.02 1.76
C LYS A 2 -8.89 15.66 0.68
N LYS A 3 -7.62 15.57 1.06
CA LYS A 3 -6.54 15.19 0.15
C LYS A 3 -6.68 13.72 -0.29
N MET A 4 -6.29 13.41 -1.52
CA MET A 4 -6.14 12.03 -1.98
C MET A 4 -4.90 11.43 -1.34
N ILE A 5 -5.02 10.25 -0.73
CA ILE A 5 -3.86 9.52 -0.23
C ILE A 5 -3.15 8.87 -1.43
N LEU A 6 -1.87 9.12 -1.59
CA LEU A 6 -1.03 8.47 -2.58
C LEU A 6 0.14 7.76 -1.90
N ILE A 7 0.20 6.46 -2.08
CA ILE A 7 1.30 5.62 -1.63
C ILE A 7 2.04 5.17 -2.89
N ALA A 8 3.32 5.53 -3.02
CA ALA A 8 4.11 5.10 -4.17
C ALA A 8 5.60 4.94 -3.84
N GLY A 9 6.25 4.01 -4.54
CA GLY A 9 7.68 3.74 -4.42
C GLY A 9 8.04 2.34 -4.91
N PRO A 10 9.32 1.93 -4.84
CA PRO A 10 9.76 0.60 -5.22
C PRO A 10 9.16 -0.48 -4.33
N CYS A 11 8.96 -1.68 -4.88
CA CYS A 11 8.46 -2.83 -4.14
C CYS A 11 9.30 -3.11 -2.88
N VAL A 12 10.62 -3.13 -3.05
CA VAL A 12 11.62 -3.43 -2.02
C VAL A 12 12.82 -2.49 -2.17
N ILE A 13 13.55 -2.27 -1.10
CA ILE A 13 14.82 -1.55 -1.13
C ILE A 13 15.86 -2.44 -1.81
N GLU A 14 16.21 -2.13 -3.05
CA GLU A 14 17.22 -2.85 -3.82
C GLU A 14 18.62 -2.25 -3.58
N SER A 15 18.71 -0.93 -3.52
CA SER A 15 19.89 -0.17 -3.14
C SER A 15 19.52 1.24 -2.69
N LYS A 16 20.37 1.89 -1.91
CA LYS A 16 20.19 3.29 -1.52
C LYS A 16 20.09 4.21 -2.74
N ASP A 17 20.94 4.01 -3.73
CA ASP A 17 20.97 4.84 -4.93
C ASP A 17 19.67 4.77 -5.74
N LEU A 18 19.10 3.56 -5.89
CA LEU A 18 17.80 3.38 -6.56
C LEU A 18 16.70 4.08 -5.79
N ILE A 19 16.64 3.90 -4.47
CA ILE A 19 15.64 4.53 -3.60
C ILE A 19 15.68 6.04 -3.74
N PHE A 20 16.87 6.65 -3.71
CA PHE A 20 17.03 8.10 -3.84
C PHE A 20 16.63 8.61 -5.22
N LYS A 21 17.00 7.92 -6.30
CA LYS A 21 16.57 8.25 -7.67
C LYS A 21 15.05 8.21 -7.83
N VAL A 22 14.38 7.23 -7.22
CA VAL A 22 12.92 7.13 -7.25
C VAL A 22 12.29 8.22 -6.38
N ALA A 23 12.80 8.47 -5.17
CA ALA A 23 12.31 9.51 -4.28
C ALA A 23 12.38 10.90 -4.93
N GLU A 24 13.49 11.24 -5.57
CA GLU A 24 13.63 12.52 -6.28
C GLU A 24 12.55 12.72 -7.35
N GLN A 25 12.23 11.69 -8.12
CA GLN A 25 11.17 11.79 -9.14
C GLN A 25 9.75 11.85 -8.54
N LEU A 26 9.55 11.35 -7.32
CA LEU A 26 8.27 11.39 -6.61
C LEU A 26 8.06 12.68 -5.79
N LYS A 27 9.06 13.55 -5.69
CA LYS A 27 9.05 14.78 -4.90
C LYS A 27 7.84 15.68 -5.22
N ASN A 28 7.50 15.80 -6.49
CA ASN A 28 6.37 16.61 -6.94
C ASN A 28 5.02 16.17 -6.32
N PHE A 29 4.85 14.90 -5.96
CA PHE A 29 3.65 14.43 -5.29
C PHE A 29 3.62 14.85 -3.81
N ASN A 30 4.77 14.87 -3.16
CA ASN A 30 4.89 15.33 -1.77
C ASN A 30 4.58 16.84 -1.63
N GLU A 31 4.88 17.62 -2.67
CA GLU A 31 4.63 19.07 -2.72
C GLU A 31 3.20 19.42 -3.19
N ASN A 32 2.43 18.45 -3.71
CA ASN A 32 1.10 18.69 -4.24
C ASN A 32 0.06 18.90 -3.11
N PRO A 33 -0.61 20.06 -3.03
CA PRO A 33 -1.55 20.36 -1.94
C PRO A 33 -2.79 19.46 -1.92
N ASN A 34 -3.12 18.80 -3.01
CA ASN A 34 -4.27 17.90 -3.13
C ASN A 34 -3.93 16.44 -2.77
N ILE A 35 -2.67 16.14 -2.50
CA ILE A 35 -2.17 14.79 -2.22
C ILE A 35 -1.63 14.70 -0.79
N GLU A 36 -1.96 13.63 -0.08
CA GLU A 36 -1.25 13.18 1.11
C GLU A 36 -0.34 12.03 0.67
N PHE A 37 0.94 12.34 0.46
CA PHE A 37 1.91 11.41 -0.11
C PHE A 37 2.62 10.59 0.97
N TYR A 38 2.85 9.30 0.68
CA TYR A 38 3.68 8.39 1.44
C TYR A 38 4.65 7.67 0.49
N PHE A 39 5.95 7.84 0.72
CA PHE A 39 6.97 7.06 0.03
C PHE A 39 6.96 5.64 0.59
N LYS A 40 6.81 4.65 -0.27
CA LYS A 40 6.76 3.24 0.15
C LYS A 40 7.93 2.45 -0.39
N SER A 41 8.62 1.73 0.49
CA SER A 41 9.46 0.59 0.09
C SER A 41 9.56 -0.40 1.24
N SER A 42 9.68 -1.70 0.94
CA SER A 42 9.86 -2.74 1.96
C SER A 42 11.34 -2.94 2.28
N PHE A 43 11.67 -3.09 3.55
CA PHE A 43 13.01 -3.47 3.98
C PHE A 43 13.26 -4.99 3.85
N ASP A 44 12.19 -5.78 3.83
CA ASP A 44 12.22 -7.22 3.63
C ASP A 44 10.95 -7.69 2.88
N LYS A 45 11.09 -8.75 2.12
CA LYS A 45 9.99 -9.50 1.49
C LYS A 45 9.90 -10.89 2.12
N ALA A 46 9.18 -10.97 3.26
CA ALA A 46 9.13 -12.17 4.10
C ALA A 46 8.35 -13.34 3.49
N ASN A 47 7.54 -13.12 2.45
CA ASN A 47 6.62 -14.09 1.85
C ASN A 47 6.98 -14.50 0.42
N ARG A 48 8.27 -14.50 0.06
CA ARG A 48 8.72 -14.92 -1.28
C ARG A 48 8.43 -16.40 -1.54
N THR A 49 8.07 -16.72 -2.79
CA THR A 49 7.81 -18.11 -3.23
C THR A 49 9.06 -18.97 -3.15
N SER A 50 10.23 -18.46 -3.59
CA SER A 50 11.49 -19.18 -3.51
C SER A 50 12.37 -18.66 -2.39
N ILE A 51 13.05 -19.56 -1.68
CA ILE A 51 14.02 -19.23 -0.63
C ILE A 51 15.20 -18.41 -1.18
N ASN A 52 15.51 -18.57 -2.46
CA ASN A 52 16.60 -17.88 -3.15
C ASN A 52 16.20 -16.52 -3.73
N SER A 53 14.93 -16.10 -3.59
CA SER A 53 14.48 -14.79 -4.08
C SER A 53 15.11 -13.66 -3.29
N PHE A 54 15.35 -12.52 -3.97
CA PHE A 54 15.81 -11.30 -3.31
C PHE A 54 14.78 -10.83 -2.27
N ARG A 55 15.24 -10.52 -1.07
CA ARG A 55 14.39 -10.14 0.06
C ARG A 55 14.51 -8.68 0.46
N GLY A 56 15.61 -8.03 0.15
CA GLY A 56 15.91 -6.67 0.61
C GLY A 56 17.10 -6.65 1.59
N PRO A 57 17.46 -5.46 2.12
CA PRO A 57 18.64 -5.27 2.99
C PRO A 57 18.40 -5.73 4.44
N GLY A 58 17.17 -6.09 4.81
CA GLY A 58 16.79 -6.38 6.19
C GLY A 58 16.41 -5.14 7.00
N LEU A 59 16.00 -5.37 8.25
CA LEU A 59 15.39 -4.36 9.11
C LEU A 59 16.32 -3.17 9.36
N GLU A 60 17.49 -3.39 9.91
CA GLU A 60 18.37 -2.31 10.38
C GLU A 60 18.83 -1.39 9.25
N GLU A 61 19.38 -1.99 8.18
CA GLU A 61 19.85 -1.21 7.03
C GLU A 61 18.69 -0.57 6.25
N GLY A 62 17.58 -1.30 6.12
CA GLY A 62 16.39 -0.77 5.47
C GLY A 62 15.83 0.47 6.18
N LEU A 63 15.78 0.46 7.50
CA LEU A 63 15.32 1.63 8.27
C LEU A 63 16.27 2.82 8.14
N LYS A 64 17.59 2.62 8.11
CA LYS A 64 18.56 3.70 7.84
C LYS A 64 18.35 4.34 6.48
N ILE A 65 18.11 3.52 5.44
CA ILE A 65 17.84 4.02 4.09
C ILE A 65 16.52 4.80 4.07
N LEU A 66 15.45 4.28 4.66
CA LEU A 66 14.14 4.97 4.71
C LEU A 66 14.22 6.27 5.52
N GLN A 67 14.96 6.29 6.64
CA GLN A 67 15.21 7.51 7.39
C GLN A 67 15.93 8.55 6.53
N SER A 68 16.94 8.12 5.75
CA SER A 68 17.67 9.03 4.83
C SER A 68 16.74 9.64 3.77
N VAL A 69 15.72 8.91 3.27
CA VAL A 69 14.70 9.49 2.37
C VAL A 69 13.86 10.55 3.08
N LYS A 70 13.48 10.28 4.32
CA LYS A 70 12.70 11.22 5.14
C LYS A 70 13.49 12.52 5.39
N ASP A 71 14.76 12.39 5.71
CA ASP A 71 15.65 13.52 6.01
C ASP A 71 15.95 14.36 4.78
N GLU A 72 16.22 13.73 3.63
CA GLU A 72 16.61 14.41 2.39
C GLU A 72 15.42 15.04 1.66
N PHE A 73 14.29 14.32 1.59
CA PHE A 73 13.14 14.73 0.77
C PHE A 73 11.93 15.23 1.58
N GLY A 74 11.97 15.16 2.91
CA GLY A 74 10.84 15.53 3.76
C GLY A 74 9.59 14.66 3.55
N MET A 75 9.76 13.44 3.02
CA MET A 75 8.64 12.55 2.72
C MET A 75 8.21 11.75 3.94
N LYS A 76 6.91 11.54 4.07
CA LYS A 76 6.37 10.55 5.00
C LYS A 76 6.65 9.14 4.47
N ILE A 77 6.99 8.23 5.37
CA ILE A 77 7.39 6.86 5.04
C ILE A 77 6.29 5.87 5.37
N LEU A 78 6.06 4.94 4.45
CA LEU A 78 5.26 3.73 4.67
C LEU A 78 6.12 2.51 4.39
N THR A 79 6.15 1.56 5.31
CA THR A 79 6.78 0.24 5.10
C THR A 79 5.98 -0.86 5.80
N ASP A 80 6.11 -2.09 5.32
CA ASP A 80 5.42 -3.24 5.88
C ASP A 80 6.22 -3.90 7.02
N ILE A 81 5.48 -4.46 7.98
CA ILE A 81 6.00 -5.26 9.09
C ILE A 81 5.48 -6.70 8.98
N HIS A 82 6.26 -7.67 9.40
CA HIS A 82 5.95 -9.10 9.25
C HIS A 82 5.83 -9.83 10.59
N GLU A 83 6.49 -9.31 11.62
CA GLU A 83 6.54 -9.83 12.98
C GLU A 83 6.23 -8.74 14.00
N SER A 84 5.65 -9.14 15.14
CA SER A 84 5.18 -8.19 16.16
C SER A 84 6.33 -7.36 16.79
N ASN A 85 7.53 -7.93 16.89
CA ASN A 85 8.71 -7.25 17.42
C ASN A 85 9.24 -6.14 16.49
N GLN A 86 8.88 -6.14 15.21
CA GLN A 86 9.26 -5.11 14.25
C GLN A 86 8.44 -3.82 14.41
N ALA A 87 7.24 -3.87 15.03
CA ALA A 87 6.34 -2.73 15.09
C ALA A 87 6.97 -1.50 15.74
N ASN A 88 7.60 -1.65 16.89
CA ASN A 88 8.23 -0.54 17.61
C ASN A 88 9.40 0.07 16.83
N PRO A 89 10.47 -0.67 16.46
CA PRO A 89 11.60 -0.06 15.77
C PRO A 89 11.22 0.52 14.40
N VAL A 90 10.27 -0.08 13.67
CA VAL A 90 9.81 0.46 12.39
C VAL A 90 9.03 1.75 12.58
N SER A 91 8.23 1.87 13.63
CA SER A 91 7.43 3.08 13.91
C SER A 91 8.26 4.32 14.30
N GLU A 92 9.52 4.16 14.65
CA GLU A 92 10.43 5.30 14.89
C GLU A 92 10.79 6.02 13.58
N VAL A 93 10.74 5.31 12.45
CA VAL A 93 11.04 5.84 11.11
C VAL A 93 9.79 6.03 10.27
N ALA A 94 8.93 5.01 10.21
CA ALA A 94 7.75 4.99 9.36
C ALA A 94 6.56 5.72 9.99
N ASP A 95 5.93 6.59 9.20
CA ASP A 95 4.69 7.28 9.58
C ASP A 95 3.47 6.37 9.45
N VAL A 96 3.59 5.31 8.63
CA VAL A 96 2.55 4.29 8.42
C VAL A 96 3.17 2.91 8.46
N LEU A 97 2.64 2.05 9.33
CA LEU A 97 2.93 0.61 9.34
C LEU A 97 1.93 -0.13 8.44
N GLN A 98 2.43 -0.89 7.48
CA GLN A 98 1.58 -1.72 6.65
C GLN A 98 1.52 -3.15 7.15
N ILE A 99 0.30 -3.67 7.29
CA ILE A 99 0.05 -5.09 7.57
C ILE A 99 -0.12 -5.81 6.23
N PRO A 100 0.74 -6.78 5.89
CA PRO A 100 0.65 -7.54 4.65
C PRO A 100 -0.67 -8.30 4.51
N ALA A 101 -1.10 -8.54 3.26
CA ALA A 101 -2.39 -9.17 2.96
C ALA A 101 -2.56 -10.55 3.61
N PHE A 102 -1.52 -11.39 3.60
CA PHE A 102 -1.58 -12.71 4.23
C PHE A 102 -1.73 -12.65 5.76
N LEU A 103 -1.27 -11.56 6.38
CA LEU A 103 -1.26 -11.33 7.82
C LEU A 103 -2.40 -10.43 8.30
N CYS A 104 -3.34 -10.08 7.42
CA CYS A 104 -4.40 -9.11 7.74
C CYS A 104 -5.29 -9.50 8.92
N ARG A 105 -5.35 -10.79 9.28
CA ARG A 105 -6.10 -11.31 10.44
C ARG A 105 -5.22 -11.60 11.66
N GLN A 106 -3.89 -11.49 11.54
CA GLN A 106 -2.95 -11.88 12.60
C GLN A 106 -3.07 -10.94 13.81
N THR A 107 -3.67 -11.42 14.88
CA THR A 107 -4.04 -10.59 16.04
C THR A 107 -2.83 -9.93 16.68
N ASP A 108 -1.78 -10.69 16.97
CA ASP A 108 -0.60 -10.16 17.68
C ASP A 108 0.13 -9.08 16.87
N LEU A 109 0.18 -9.24 15.52
CA LEU A 109 0.77 -8.24 14.64
C LEU A 109 -0.05 -6.94 14.61
N LEU A 110 -1.38 -7.06 14.50
CA LEU A 110 -2.29 -5.91 14.53
C LEU A 110 -2.22 -5.17 15.87
N VAL A 111 -2.19 -5.92 16.99
CA VAL A 111 -2.05 -5.35 18.35
C VAL A 111 -0.70 -4.66 18.53
N ALA A 112 0.40 -5.28 18.07
CA ALA A 112 1.72 -4.68 18.15
C ALA A 112 1.79 -3.36 17.35
N ALA A 113 1.28 -3.35 16.12
CA ALA A 113 1.20 -2.15 15.30
C ALA A 113 0.31 -1.07 15.96
N ALA A 114 -0.85 -1.46 16.50
CA ALA A 114 -1.80 -0.54 17.12
C ALA A 114 -1.25 0.17 18.36
N LYS A 115 -0.33 -0.47 19.11
CA LYS A 115 0.33 0.13 20.28
C LYS A 115 1.32 1.23 19.92
N THR A 116 1.71 1.35 18.66
CA THR A 116 2.57 2.44 18.18
C THR A 116 1.75 3.70 17.88
N LYS A 117 2.46 4.84 17.68
CA LYS A 117 1.83 6.11 17.25
C LYS A 117 1.63 6.21 15.74
N ALA A 118 2.20 5.28 14.96
CA ALA A 118 2.10 5.28 13.50
C ALA A 118 0.67 5.04 13.03
N LYS A 119 0.32 5.57 11.86
CA LYS A 119 -0.89 5.17 11.16
C LYS A 119 -0.77 3.71 10.71
N ILE A 120 -1.89 3.05 10.43
CA ILE A 120 -1.88 1.64 10.05
C ILE A 120 -2.64 1.46 8.73
N ASN A 121 -1.96 0.85 7.75
CA ASN A 121 -2.56 0.37 6.50
C ASN A 121 -2.71 -1.15 6.55
N ILE A 122 -3.95 -1.66 6.50
CA ILE A 122 -4.22 -3.10 6.51
C ILE A 122 -4.55 -3.53 5.08
N LYS A 123 -3.68 -4.30 4.45
CA LYS A 123 -3.98 -4.90 3.14
C LYS A 123 -4.96 -6.05 3.31
N LYS A 124 -6.12 -5.96 2.61
CA LYS A 124 -7.10 -7.04 2.64
C LYS A 124 -6.52 -8.31 1.99
N GLY A 125 -6.58 -9.43 2.70
CA GLY A 125 -6.19 -10.73 2.14
C GLY A 125 -7.04 -11.12 0.93
N GLN A 126 -6.42 -11.81 -0.04
CA GLN A 126 -7.09 -12.28 -1.26
C GLN A 126 -8.22 -13.27 -0.95
N PHE A 127 -8.16 -13.93 0.20
CA PHE A 127 -9.11 -14.90 0.71
C PHE A 127 -10.25 -14.28 1.53
N LEU A 128 -10.13 -12.99 1.90
CA LEU A 128 -11.02 -12.36 2.86
C LEU A 128 -12.24 -11.76 2.17
N ASN A 129 -13.44 -12.02 2.72
CA ASN A 129 -14.63 -11.28 2.35
C ASN A 129 -14.44 -9.79 2.66
N PRO A 130 -14.82 -8.87 1.74
CA PRO A 130 -14.67 -7.43 1.95
C PRO A 130 -15.26 -6.92 3.28
N SER A 131 -16.43 -7.42 3.70
CA SER A 131 -17.04 -7.01 4.97
C SER A 131 -16.29 -7.48 6.22
N ASP A 132 -15.46 -8.52 6.10
CA ASP A 132 -14.74 -9.08 7.26
C ASP A 132 -13.48 -8.28 7.62
N ILE A 133 -13.06 -7.35 6.76
CA ILE A 133 -11.95 -6.43 7.08
C ILE A 133 -12.25 -5.60 8.34
N LYS A 134 -13.53 -5.39 8.67
CA LYS A 134 -13.98 -4.71 9.89
C LYS A 134 -13.36 -5.29 11.16
N TYR A 135 -13.17 -6.61 11.21
CA TYR A 135 -12.60 -7.25 12.40
C TYR A 135 -11.13 -6.89 12.60
N SER A 136 -10.38 -6.70 11.52
CA SER A 136 -9.00 -6.26 11.60
C SER A 136 -8.92 -4.78 12.01
N VAL A 137 -9.77 -3.93 11.47
CA VAL A 137 -9.91 -2.53 11.88
C VAL A 137 -10.29 -2.43 13.35
N LYS A 138 -11.29 -3.22 13.78
CA LYS A 138 -11.77 -3.25 15.16
C LYS A 138 -10.67 -3.64 16.15
N LYS A 139 -9.82 -4.63 15.84
CA LYS A 139 -8.68 -5.00 16.68
C LYS A 139 -7.75 -3.84 16.92
N VAL A 140 -7.47 -3.04 15.88
CA VAL A 140 -6.60 -1.86 15.99
C VAL A 140 -7.26 -0.79 16.85
N LEU A 141 -8.53 -0.44 16.59
CA LEU A 141 -9.26 0.59 17.34
C LEU A 141 -9.38 0.21 18.82
N GLN A 142 -9.82 -1.00 19.13
CA GLN A 142 -9.95 -1.49 20.50
C GLN A 142 -8.62 -1.54 21.26
N THR A 143 -7.52 -1.91 20.59
CA THR A 143 -6.18 -1.85 21.19
C THR A 143 -5.78 -0.43 21.57
N ARG A 144 -6.27 0.57 20.85
CA ARG A 144 -6.09 2.01 21.14
C ARG A 144 -7.11 2.57 22.13
N GLY A 145 -7.99 1.72 22.70
CA GLY A 145 -9.04 2.16 23.62
C GLY A 145 -10.19 2.91 22.96
N ILE A 146 -10.38 2.72 21.64
CA ILE A 146 -11.45 3.35 20.87
C ILE A 146 -12.60 2.35 20.71
N GLU A 147 -13.77 2.73 21.24
CA GLU A 147 -15.00 1.91 21.15
C GLU A 147 -15.81 2.23 19.88
N ASP A 148 -15.67 3.46 19.35
CA ASP A 148 -16.31 3.87 18.10
C ASP A 148 -15.84 3.00 16.93
N GLU A 149 -16.75 2.72 16.00
CA GLU A 149 -16.51 1.91 14.80
C GLU A 149 -16.84 2.71 13.53
N GLY A 150 -16.46 2.15 12.37
CA GLY A 150 -16.77 2.69 11.06
C GLY A 150 -15.73 3.68 10.53
N TYR A 151 -16.07 4.23 9.37
CA TYR A 151 -15.18 5.07 8.57
C TYR A 151 -14.55 6.23 9.36
N GLU A 152 -15.37 7.02 10.05
CA GLU A 152 -14.92 8.22 10.75
C GLU A 152 -14.02 7.89 11.95
N ALA A 153 -14.36 6.83 12.70
CA ALA A 153 -13.52 6.36 13.80
C ALA A 153 -12.15 5.89 13.30
N ALA A 154 -12.14 5.07 12.25
CA ALA A 154 -10.89 4.60 11.63
C ALA A 154 -10.06 5.78 11.09
N GLN A 155 -10.68 6.72 10.39
CA GLN A 155 -10.01 7.88 9.82
C GLN A 155 -9.34 8.76 10.88
N ARG A 156 -10.09 9.13 11.94
CA ARG A 156 -9.55 9.96 13.05
C ARG A 156 -8.38 9.30 13.75
N ASN A 157 -8.39 7.96 13.80
CA ASN A 157 -7.35 7.18 14.47
C ASN A 157 -6.27 6.66 13.51
N GLY A 158 -6.21 7.18 12.27
CA GLY A 158 -5.14 6.86 11.32
C GLY A 158 -5.13 5.41 10.84
N VAL A 159 -6.30 4.76 10.77
CA VAL A 159 -6.44 3.40 10.25
C VAL A 159 -7.09 3.46 8.88
N PHE A 160 -6.48 2.83 7.89
CA PHE A 160 -7.04 2.66 6.56
C PHE A 160 -6.76 1.24 6.02
N VAL A 161 -7.49 0.85 5.02
CA VAL A 161 -7.44 -0.50 4.46
C VAL A 161 -7.12 -0.44 2.98
N ALA A 162 -6.47 -1.47 2.45
CA ALA A 162 -6.14 -1.54 1.02
C ALA A 162 -6.81 -2.75 0.35
N GLU A 163 -7.55 -2.49 -0.73
CA GLU A 163 -8.05 -3.51 -1.64
C GLU A 163 -6.97 -3.84 -2.67
N ARG A 164 -6.67 -5.12 -2.87
CA ARG A 164 -5.63 -5.63 -3.77
C ARG A 164 -6.04 -6.84 -4.62
N GLY A 165 -7.34 -7.06 -4.76
CA GLY A 165 -7.92 -8.21 -5.45
C GLY A 165 -8.19 -9.40 -4.53
N ALA A 166 -9.10 -10.23 -4.96
CA ALA A 166 -9.46 -11.51 -4.36
C ALA A 166 -9.06 -12.67 -5.28
N SER A 167 -8.74 -13.82 -4.70
CA SER A 167 -8.44 -15.03 -5.45
C SER A 167 -9.64 -15.47 -6.30
N PHE A 168 -9.40 -15.74 -7.56
CA PHE A 168 -10.38 -16.26 -8.50
C PHE A 168 -9.82 -17.52 -9.17
N GLY A 169 -10.21 -18.68 -8.64
CA GLY A 169 -9.57 -19.94 -9.00
C GLY A 169 -8.09 -20.00 -8.57
N TYR A 170 -7.26 -20.66 -9.35
CA TYR A 170 -5.83 -20.83 -9.09
C TYR A 170 -5.01 -19.83 -9.92
N GLY A 171 -4.18 -19.02 -9.25
CA GLY A 171 -3.18 -18.17 -9.91
C GLY A 171 -3.74 -16.93 -10.61
N ASN A 172 -4.98 -16.52 -10.32
CA ASN A 172 -5.56 -15.28 -10.85
C ASN A 172 -6.22 -14.47 -9.73
N LEU A 173 -6.33 -13.15 -9.95
CA LEU A 173 -6.99 -12.21 -9.06
C LEU A 173 -8.06 -11.44 -9.81
N VAL A 174 -9.15 -11.11 -9.10
CA VAL A 174 -10.23 -10.25 -9.60
C VAL A 174 -10.49 -9.15 -8.58
N VAL A 175 -10.68 -7.93 -9.05
CA VAL A 175 -11.18 -6.83 -8.24
C VAL A 175 -12.69 -6.72 -8.41
N ASP A 176 -13.43 -6.98 -7.35
CA ASP A 176 -14.84 -6.62 -7.28
C ASP A 176 -14.96 -5.15 -6.86
N MET A 177 -15.37 -4.27 -7.76
CA MET A 177 -15.50 -2.84 -7.48
C MET A 177 -16.50 -2.54 -6.35
N ARG A 178 -17.45 -3.44 -6.08
CA ARG A 178 -18.37 -3.34 -4.92
C ARG A 178 -17.63 -3.48 -3.60
N SER A 179 -16.52 -4.23 -3.58
CA SER A 179 -15.70 -4.42 -2.36
C SER A 179 -15.18 -3.11 -1.82
N LEU A 180 -14.88 -2.16 -2.70
CA LEU A 180 -14.39 -0.83 -2.36
C LEU A 180 -15.45 -0.04 -1.56
N VAL A 181 -16.70 -0.11 -1.98
CA VAL A 181 -17.84 0.54 -1.30
C VAL A 181 -18.08 -0.13 0.05
N ILE A 182 -18.13 -1.47 0.09
CA ILE A 182 -18.35 -2.25 1.32
C ILE A 182 -17.27 -1.96 2.36
N MET A 183 -15.99 -2.01 1.97
CA MET A 183 -14.88 -1.77 2.91
C MET A 183 -14.87 -0.34 3.44
N ARG A 184 -15.36 0.62 2.63
CA ARG A 184 -15.41 2.03 2.99
C ARG A 184 -16.40 2.34 4.11
N GLU A 185 -17.32 1.44 4.44
CA GLU A 185 -18.15 1.54 5.64
C GLU A 185 -17.32 1.47 6.94
N PHE A 186 -16.18 0.78 6.90
CA PHE A 186 -15.39 0.47 8.09
C PHE A 186 -14.13 1.32 8.23
N ALA A 187 -13.53 1.78 7.13
CA ALA A 187 -12.31 2.61 7.14
C ALA A 187 -12.11 3.30 5.78
N PRO A 188 -11.26 4.35 5.70
CA PRO A 188 -10.77 4.86 4.42
C PRO A 188 -10.14 3.74 3.59
N VAL A 189 -10.44 3.70 2.27
CA VAL A 189 -10.00 2.64 1.37
C VAL A 189 -8.99 3.16 0.37
N ILE A 190 -7.86 2.46 0.32
CA ILE A 190 -6.80 2.62 -0.67
C ILE A 190 -6.95 1.51 -1.72
N PHE A 191 -6.95 1.87 -2.99
CA PHE A 191 -6.91 0.89 -4.06
C PHE A 191 -5.45 0.59 -4.43
N ASP A 192 -5.00 -0.64 -4.20
CA ASP A 192 -3.70 -1.13 -4.62
C ASP A 192 -3.76 -1.59 -6.07
N ALA A 193 -3.43 -0.69 -6.99
CA ALA A 193 -3.56 -0.91 -8.42
C ALA A 193 -2.53 -1.92 -8.96
N THR A 194 -1.34 -1.97 -8.37
CA THR A 194 -0.25 -2.83 -8.87
C THR A 194 -0.38 -4.28 -8.40
N HIS A 195 -0.75 -4.52 -7.14
CA HIS A 195 -0.96 -5.90 -6.68
C HIS A 195 -2.29 -6.51 -7.13
N SER A 196 -3.26 -5.71 -7.54
CA SER A 196 -4.54 -6.21 -8.07
C SER A 196 -4.41 -6.93 -9.41
N VAL A 197 -3.33 -6.70 -10.15
CA VAL A 197 -3.03 -7.33 -11.45
C VAL A 197 -1.95 -8.40 -11.37
N GLN A 198 -1.55 -8.77 -10.15
CA GLN A 198 -0.58 -9.83 -9.90
C GLN A 198 -1.16 -11.21 -10.29
N MET A 199 -0.31 -12.07 -10.82
CA MET A 199 -0.64 -13.46 -11.13
C MET A 199 0.24 -14.36 -10.22
N PRO A 200 -0.25 -14.76 -9.06
CA PRO A 200 0.53 -15.56 -8.11
C PRO A 200 0.97 -16.88 -8.75
N GLY A 201 2.28 -17.20 -8.68
CA GLY A 201 2.83 -18.47 -9.15
C GLY A 201 2.92 -18.64 -10.67
N ALA A 202 2.53 -17.65 -11.48
CA ALA A 202 2.47 -17.79 -12.94
C ALA A 202 3.84 -17.95 -13.64
N ALA A 203 4.94 -17.62 -12.96
CA ALA A 203 6.29 -17.67 -13.52
C ALA A 203 7.18 -18.75 -12.89
N GLY A 204 6.60 -19.92 -12.50
CA GLY A 204 7.36 -21.11 -12.09
C GLY A 204 8.27 -20.90 -10.87
N GLY A 205 7.81 -20.16 -9.82
CA GLY A 205 8.58 -19.86 -8.61
C GLY A 205 8.68 -18.36 -8.30
N SER A 206 8.08 -17.52 -9.18
CA SER A 206 7.88 -16.09 -8.94
C SER A 206 6.48 -15.67 -9.37
N SER A 207 6.02 -14.52 -8.91
CA SER A 207 4.76 -13.93 -9.32
C SER A 207 4.91 -13.31 -10.72
N GLY A 208 3.98 -13.60 -11.61
CA GLY A 208 3.75 -12.85 -12.83
C GLY A 208 2.80 -11.69 -12.62
N GLY A 209 2.50 -10.94 -13.67
CA GLY A 209 1.52 -9.84 -13.63
C GLY A 209 1.21 -9.27 -15.00
N LYS A 210 0.19 -8.43 -15.02
CA LYS A 210 -0.34 -7.78 -16.21
C LYS A 210 -0.43 -6.27 -16.00
N SER A 211 0.72 -5.59 -16.00
CA SER A 211 0.81 -4.15 -15.72
C SER A 211 -0.04 -3.28 -16.65
N GLU A 212 -0.44 -3.78 -17.82
CA GLU A 212 -1.36 -3.09 -18.74
C GLU A 212 -2.73 -2.79 -18.11
N PHE A 213 -3.14 -3.54 -17.10
CA PHE A 213 -4.42 -3.32 -16.40
C PHE A 213 -4.32 -2.40 -15.18
N VAL A 214 -3.13 -2.01 -14.75
CA VAL A 214 -2.92 -1.12 -13.58
C VAL A 214 -3.71 0.18 -13.72
N GLU A 215 -3.49 0.93 -14.79
CA GLU A 215 -4.17 2.21 -15.02
C GLU A 215 -5.68 2.06 -15.29
N PRO A 216 -6.16 1.10 -16.13
CA PRO A 216 -7.59 0.86 -16.28
C PRO A 216 -8.32 0.59 -14.98
N LEU A 217 -7.78 -0.28 -14.12
CA LEU A 217 -8.39 -0.61 -12.83
C LEU A 217 -8.31 0.57 -11.84
N ALA A 218 -7.21 1.33 -11.85
CA ALA A 218 -7.09 2.53 -11.04
C ALA A 218 -8.16 3.58 -11.40
N ARG A 219 -8.41 3.82 -12.70
CA ARG A 219 -9.49 4.70 -13.15
C ARG A 219 -10.88 4.22 -12.74
N ALA A 220 -11.14 2.91 -12.84
CA ALA A 220 -12.40 2.32 -12.39
C ALA A 220 -12.60 2.53 -10.88
N ALA A 221 -11.58 2.29 -10.07
CA ALA A 221 -11.60 2.53 -8.64
C ALA A 221 -11.77 4.02 -8.30
N ALA A 222 -11.14 4.93 -9.05
CA ALA A 222 -11.33 6.36 -8.88
C ALA A 222 -12.79 6.77 -9.10
N ALA A 223 -13.46 6.22 -10.12
CA ALA A 223 -14.87 6.45 -10.42
C ALA A 223 -15.81 5.92 -9.31
N VAL A 224 -15.42 4.89 -8.58
CA VAL A 224 -16.14 4.43 -7.37
C VAL A 224 -16.02 5.42 -6.21
N GLY A 225 -14.98 6.23 -6.17
CA GLY A 225 -14.78 7.28 -5.16
C GLY A 225 -13.93 6.82 -3.96
N MET A 226 -12.72 6.34 -4.23
CA MET A 226 -11.77 5.91 -3.20
C MET A 226 -11.10 7.07 -2.45
N ASP A 227 -10.50 6.73 -1.29
CA ASP A 227 -9.76 7.70 -0.47
C ASP A 227 -8.31 7.84 -0.94
N GLY A 228 -7.77 6.84 -1.64
CA GLY A 228 -6.41 6.89 -2.16
C GLY A 228 -6.03 5.71 -3.03
N PHE A 229 -4.78 5.74 -3.47
CA PHE A 229 -4.18 4.75 -4.36
C PHE A 229 -2.81 4.33 -3.89
N PHE A 230 -2.47 3.09 -4.22
CA PHE A 230 -1.16 2.51 -3.98
C PHE A 230 -0.58 2.01 -5.31
N PHE A 231 0.67 2.42 -5.58
CA PHE A 231 1.42 2.00 -6.76
C PHE A 231 2.83 1.55 -6.38
N GLU A 232 3.20 0.33 -6.74
CA GLU A 232 4.61 0.01 -6.86
C GLU A 232 5.12 0.53 -8.20
N THR A 233 6.25 1.23 -8.17
CA THR A 233 6.84 1.87 -9.34
C THR A 233 8.35 1.69 -9.34
N HIS A 234 8.93 1.63 -10.51
CA HIS A 234 10.36 1.47 -10.71
C HIS A 234 10.81 2.27 -11.94
N ILE A 235 12.08 2.69 -11.98
CA ILE A 235 12.67 3.38 -13.12
C ILE A 235 12.65 2.47 -14.35
N ASN A 236 13.03 1.20 -14.15
CA ASN A 236 12.98 0.15 -15.17
C ASN A 236 12.35 -1.12 -14.57
N PRO A 237 11.03 -1.32 -14.65
CA PRO A 237 10.35 -2.49 -14.08
C PRO A 237 10.90 -3.84 -14.53
N CYS A 238 11.49 -3.93 -15.72
CA CYS A 238 12.07 -5.18 -16.24
C CYS A 238 13.33 -5.62 -15.48
N GLU A 239 14.00 -4.69 -14.80
CA GLU A 239 15.21 -4.95 -13.99
C GLU A 239 14.91 -5.09 -12.50
N ALA A 240 13.65 -4.84 -12.09
CA ALA A 240 13.27 -4.89 -10.69
C ALA A 240 13.46 -6.29 -10.10
N LEU A 241 14.05 -6.37 -8.91
CA LEU A 241 14.34 -7.63 -8.21
C LEU A 241 13.09 -8.25 -7.56
N CYS A 242 11.98 -7.51 -7.52
CA CYS A 242 10.70 -7.96 -6.98
C CYS A 242 9.56 -7.34 -7.77
N ASP A 243 8.52 -8.14 -8.07
CA ASP A 243 7.22 -7.72 -8.64
C ASP A 243 7.26 -6.87 -9.93
N GLY A 244 8.38 -6.88 -10.68
CA GLY A 244 8.55 -6.11 -11.91
C GLY A 244 7.37 -6.22 -12.90
N PRO A 245 6.82 -7.42 -13.21
CA PRO A 245 5.70 -7.57 -14.13
C PRO A 245 4.41 -6.82 -13.74
N ASN A 246 4.26 -6.42 -12.47
CA ASN A 246 3.09 -5.69 -11.99
C ASN A 246 3.32 -4.19 -11.88
N MET A 247 4.59 -3.76 -11.83
CA MET A 247 4.92 -2.37 -11.53
C MET A 247 4.49 -1.43 -12.65
N LEU A 248 4.07 -0.25 -12.24
CA LEU A 248 3.92 0.87 -13.14
C LEU A 248 5.29 1.55 -13.36
N ASN A 249 5.67 1.76 -14.62
CA ASN A 249 6.87 2.53 -14.90
C ASN A 249 6.73 3.96 -14.33
N LEU A 250 7.77 4.44 -13.66
CA LEU A 250 7.78 5.71 -12.94
C LEU A 250 7.41 6.90 -13.84
N THR A 251 7.80 6.87 -15.12
CA THR A 251 7.46 7.93 -16.10
C THR A 251 5.96 8.03 -16.38
N ARG A 252 5.19 6.94 -16.21
CA ARG A 252 3.74 6.91 -16.43
C ARG A 252 2.94 7.35 -15.20
N LEU A 253 3.53 7.24 -14.00
CA LEU A 253 2.82 7.46 -12.73
C LEU A 253 2.22 8.86 -12.63
N LYS A 254 2.95 9.90 -13.09
CA LYS A 254 2.49 11.29 -13.02
C LYS A 254 1.18 11.51 -13.79
N ASN A 255 1.13 11.03 -15.03
CA ASN A 255 -0.07 11.17 -15.86
C ASN A 255 -1.23 10.34 -15.30
N CYS A 256 -0.95 9.12 -14.82
CA CYS A 256 -1.94 8.30 -14.15
C CYS A 256 -2.55 9.04 -12.94
N VAL A 257 -1.73 9.55 -12.03
CA VAL A 257 -2.20 10.26 -10.82
C VAL A 257 -3.00 11.51 -11.16
N ASN A 258 -2.59 12.30 -12.16
CA ASN A 258 -3.35 13.47 -12.62
C ASN A 258 -4.75 13.07 -13.09
N THR A 259 -4.86 12.03 -13.93
CA THR A 259 -6.17 11.50 -14.38
C THR A 259 -7.03 11.05 -13.21
N LEU A 260 -6.44 10.39 -12.19
CA LEU A 260 -7.20 9.97 -10.99
C LEU A 260 -7.72 11.15 -10.19
N LEU A 261 -6.96 12.23 -10.05
CA LEU A 261 -7.39 13.47 -9.40
C LEU A 261 -8.56 14.12 -10.16
N GLU A 262 -8.50 14.19 -11.49
CA GLU A 262 -9.57 14.71 -12.32
C GLU A 262 -10.86 13.90 -12.15
N ILE A 263 -10.80 12.57 -12.23
CA ILE A 263 -11.96 11.69 -12.02
C ILE A 263 -12.55 11.90 -10.62
N GLN A 264 -11.70 11.96 -9.59
CA GLN A 264 -12.17 12.18 -8.21
C GLN A 264 -12.84 13.54 -8.03
N ASN A 265 -12.39 14.59 -8.72
CA ASN A 265 -13.02 15.91 -8.66
C ASN A 265 -14.43 15.86 -9.28
N ILE A 266 -14.59 15.24 -10.45
CA ILE A 266 -15.89 15.06 -11.10
C ILE A 266 -16.87 14.31 -10.18
N ILE A 267 -16.40 13.23 -9.52
CA ILE A 267 -17.25 12.44 -8.60
C ILE A 267 -17.67 13.24 -7.36
N LYS A 268 -16.78 14.12 -6.85
CA LYS A 268 -17.10 14.99 -5.70
C LYS A 268 -18.10 16.09 -6.03
N GLU A 269 -18.02 16.65 -7.23
CA GLU A 269 -18.93 17.71 -7.70
C GLU A 269 -20.36 17.19 -7.94
N ASN A 270 -20.52 15.88 -8.14
CA ASN A 270 -21.81 15.23 -8.41
C ASN A 270 -22.42 14.53 -7.18
N LYS A 271 -21.85 14.71 -5.99
CA LYS A 271 -22.39 14.26 -4.70
C LYS A 271 -22.96 15.42 -3.92
#